data_065555aafcd728ff5f5304481e023835
#
_entry.id   065555aafcd728ff5f5304481e023835
#
_cell.length_a   1.000
_cell.length_b   1.000
_cell.length_c   1.000
_cell.angle_alpha   90.00
_cell.angle_beta   90.00
_cell.angle_gamma   90.00
#
_symmetry.space_group_name_H-M   'P 1'
#
loop_
_entity.id
_entity.type
_entity.pdbx_description
1 polymer ?
#
loop_
_entity_poly.entity_id
_entity_poly.type
_entity_poly.pdbx_seq_one_letter_code
_entity_poly.pdbx_strand_id
1 'polypeptide(L)'
;MNSQSQAKSPERLRAMVAGTLANFQHPTLKHNLTALKALHHVAWLDDTVHIELQMPFVWSSAFEVLKEQCSAELLRITGAKAIDWKLTHSIATLKRVKNQPGVNGVKNIIAISSGKGGVGKSSTAVNLALALAAEGAKVGILDADIYGPSIPTMLGAEDSRPTSPDGTHMAPIIKYGLATNSIGYLVTDDNAMVWRGPMASKALMQMLQETLWPDLDYLVLDMPPGTGDIQLTLAQNIPVTGAVVVTTPQDIALIDAKKGIVMFEKVEVPVLGIVENMSMHICSNCGHHEPIFGTGGAQKLAEKYHTQLLGQLPLHITLREDLDNGTPTVVARPDSEFTDIYRQLAGRVVAQMYWQGEVIPGEIAFRAV
;
A
#
# COMPACT_ATOMS: atom_id res chain seq x y z
N MET A 1 -37.77 36.54 10.06
CA MET A 1 -36.35 36.87 10.03
C MET A 1 -35.73 36.17 11.25
N ASN A 2 -34.86 35.23 11.30
CA ASN A 2 -33.71 34.83 10.54
C ASN A 2 -33.24 33.42 10.96
N SER A 3 -34.01 32.36 10.81
CA SER A 3 -33.47 31.00 11.07
C SER A 3 -32.51 30.54 9.96
N GLN A 4 -32.70 31.00 8.72
CA GLN A 4 -31.83 30.68 7.60
C GLN A 4 -30.46 31.41 7.62
N SER A 5 -30.40 32.62 8.19
CA SER A 5 -29.14 33.39 8.28
C SER A 5 -28.20 32.83 9.37
N GLN A 6 -28.78 32.25 10.44
CA GLN A 6 -27.96 31.61 11.50
C GLN A 6 -27.37 30.25 11.07
N ALA A 7 -28.01 29.55 10.13
CA ALA A 7 -27.49 28.27 9.62
C ALA A 7 -26.18 28.42 8.77
N LYS A 8 -25.94 29.62 8.25
CA LYS A 8 -24.85 29.93 7.32
C LYS A 8 -23.58 30.48 8.01
N SER A 9 -23.49 30.54 9.34
CA SER A 9 -22.24 30.94 9.98
C SER A 9 -21.18 29.85 9.75
N PRO A 10 -19.91 30.23 9.40
CA PRO A 10 -18.87 29.25 9.07
C PRO A 10 -18.63 28.23 10.19
N GLU A 11 -18.67 28.65 11.44
CA GLU A 11 -18.49 27.77 12.60
C GLU A 11 -19.59 26.75 12.75
N ARG A 12 -20.85 27.19 12.60
CA ARG A 12 -22.01 26.31 12.71
C ARG A 12 -22.05 25.30 11.56
N LEU A 13 -21.77 25.75 10.34
CA LEU A 13 -21.69 24.88 9.17
C LEU A 13 -20.61 23.80 9.39
N ARG A 14 -19.43 24.22 9.85
CA ARG A 14 -18.33 23.28 10.18
C ARG A 14 -18.74 22.29 11.26
N ALA A 15 -19.44 22.72 12.30
CA ALA A 15 -19.92 21.85 13.38
C ALA A 15 -20.94 20.82 12.86
N MET A 16 -21.87 21.22 11.98
CA MET A 16 -22.84 20.32 11.36
C MET A 16 -22.17 19.25 10.50
N VAL A 17 -21.23 19.65 9.63
CA VAL A 17 -20.46 18.74 8.79
C VAL A 17 -19.64 17.79 9.67
N ALA A 18 -18.90 18.32 10.65
CA ALA A 18 -18.08 17.50 11.56
C ALA A 18 -18.93 16.49 12.35
N GLY A 19 -20.13 16.87 12.79
CA GLY A 19 -21.07 15.98 13.49
C GLY A 19 -21.53 14.80 12.63
N THR A 20 -21.84 15.04 11.34
CA THR A 20 -22.20 13.96 10.42
C THR A 20 -20.99 13.04 10.15
N LEU A 21 -19.83 13.62 9.88
CA LEU A 21 -18.61 12.86 9.60
C LEU A 21 -18.10 12.05 10.80
N ALA A 22 -18.40 12.49 12.04
CA ALA A 22 -18.03 11.76 13.25
C ALA A 22 -18.71 10.40 13.36
N ASN A 23 -19.89 10.22 12.73
CA ASN A 23 -20.66 8.98 12.74
C ASN A 23 -20.25 8.01 11.61
N PHE A 24 -19.45 8.47 10.65
CA PHE A 24 -19.00 7.62 9.55
C PHE A 24 -17.98 6.57 10.07
N GLN A 25 -18.23 5.31 9.70
CA GLN A 25 -17.36 4.17 10.05
C GLN A 25 -16.89 3.49 8.78
N HIS A 26 -15.61 3.15 8.75
CA HIS A 26 -15.00 2.40 7.66
C HIS A 26 -13.87 1.49 8.21
N PRO A 27 -13.62 0.29 7.65
CA PRO A 27 -12.58 -0.62 8.14
C PRO A 27 -11.16 -0.03 8.21
N THR A 28 -10.87 1.01 7.43
CA THR A 28 -9.58 1.73 7.47
C THR A 28 -9.48 2.75 8.59
N LEU A 29 -10.56 3.05 9.30
CA LEU A 29 -10.62 4.05 10.35
C LEU A 29 -10.63 3.39 11.72
N LYS A 30 -9.54 3.54 12.50
CA LYS A 30 -9.50 3.15 13.91
C LYS A 30 -10.18 4.18 14.81
N HIS A 31 -10.15 5.44 14.41
CA HIS A 31 -10.83 6.56 15.05
C HIS A 31 -11.64 7.33 14.00
N ASN A 32 -12.62 8.11 14.43
CA ASN A 32 -13.44 8.89 13.52
C ASN A 32 -12.65 10.02 12.84
N LEU A 33 -13.21 10.56 11.75
CA LEU A 33 -12.57 11.61 10.94
C LEU A 33 -12.31 12.90 11.73
N THR A 34 -13.11 13.18 12.77
CA THR A 34 -12.90 14.33 13.65
C THR A 34 -11.65 14.18 14.52
N ALA A 35 -11.41 12.98 15.08
CA ALA A 35 -10.21 12.68 15.84
C ALA A 35 -8.94 12.73 14.97
N LEU A 36 -9.06 12.35 13.69
CA LEU A 36 -8.00 12.51 12.69
C LEU A 36 -7.76 13.96 12.27
N LYS A 37 -8.65 14.89 12.65
CA LYS A 37 -8.66 16.27 12.13
C LYS A 37 -8.74 16.31 10.60
N ALA A 38 -9.40 15.32 10.00
CA ALA A 38 -9.48 15.15 8.56
C ALA A 38 -10.26 16.27 7.86
N LEU A 39 -11.22 16.93 8.54
CA LEU A 39 -11.98 18.03 7.99
C LEU A 39 -11.09 19.28 7.88
N HIS A 40 -10.51 19.50 6.68
CA HIS A 40 -9.60 20.60 6.42
C HIS A 40 -10.34 21.92 6.20
N HIS A 41 -11.28 21.94 5.26
CA HIS A 41 -12.02 23.15 4.91
C HIS A 41 -13.52 22.86 4.73
N VAL A 42 -14.35 23.84 5.12
CA VAL A 42 -15.79 23.86 4.85
C VAL A 42 -16.20 25.28 4.51
N ALA A 43 -16.90 25.45 3.40
CA ALA A 43 -17.41 26.74 2.97
C ALA A 43 -18.80 26.60 2.36
N TRP A 44 -19.57 27.70 2.41
CA TRP A 44 -20.84 27.83 1.70
C TRP A 44 -20.69 28.83 0.58
N LEU A 45 -20.93 28.43 -0.66
CA LEU A 45 -20.88 29.30 -1.83
C LEU A 45 -21.99 28.88 -2.81
N ASP A 46 -22.77 29.81 -3.29
CA ASP A 46 -23.80 29.63 -4.33
C ASP A 46 -24.72 28.42 -4.10
N ASP A 47 -25.30 28.34 -2.89
CA ASP A 47 -26.16 27.22 -2.43
C ASP A 47 -25.46 25.84 -2.41
N THR A 48 -24.13 25.79 -2.52
CA THR A 48 -23.31 24.59 -2.46
C THR A 48 -22.46 24.60 -1.19
N VAL A 49 -22.37 23.47 -0.51
CA VAL A 49 -21.42 23.26 0.59
C VAL A 49 -20.16 22.62 0.02
N HIS A 50 -19.05 23.32 0.12
CA HIS A 50 -17.71 22.80 -0.24
C HIS A 50 -17.08 22.15 0.98
N ILE A 51 -16.72 20.88 0.87
CA ILE A 51 -16.10 20.10 1.95
C ILE A 51 -14.77 19.55 1.46
N GLU A 52 -13.69 19.95 2.11
CA GLU A 52 -12.36 19.41 1.83
C GLU A 52 -11.89 18.55 2.99
N LEU A 53 -11.58 17.29 2.69
CA LEU A 53 -10.91 16.37 3.61
C LEU A 53 -9.44 16.22 3.25
N GLN A 54 -8.60 16.15 4.29
CA GLN A 54 -7.20 15.84 4.15
C GLN A 54 -6.88 14.59 4.97
N MET A 55 -6.37 13.55 4.30
CA MET A 55 -6.05 12.28 4.93
C MET A 55 -4.53 12.04 5.02
N PRO A 56 -4.04 11.43 6.11
CA PRO A 56 -2.62 11.14 6.30
C PRO A 56 -2.14 9.86 5.60
N PHE A 57 -3.02 9.17 4.90
CA PHE A 57 -2.78 8.00 4.03
C PHE A 57 -3.79 8.02 2.87
N VAL A 58 -3.52 7.26 1.80
CA VAL A 58 -4.44 7.22 0.64
C VAL A 58 -5.78 6.61 1.03
N TRP A 59 -6.86 7.21 0.54
CA TRP A 59 -8.21 6.90 1.00
C TRP A 59 -9.30 7.11 -0.06
N SER A 60 -8.95 7.12 -1.34
CA SER A 60 -9.88 7.51 -2.41
C SER A 60 -11.09 6.59 -2.52
N SER A 61 -10.90 5.27 -2.47
CA SER A 61 -12.02 4.32 -2.50
C SER A 61 -12.96 4.48 -1.30
N ALA A 62 -12.44 4.65 -0.11
CA ALA A 62 -13.23 4.86 1.10
C ALA A 62 -13.96 6.23 1.11
N PHE A 63 -13.38 7.21 0.45
CA PHE A 63 -13.99 8.53 0.27
C PHE A 63 -15.23 8.47 -0.62
N GLU A 64 -15.27 7.64 -1.65
CA GLU A 64 -16.49 7.43 -2.44
C GLU A 64 -17.60 6.85 -1.58
N VAL A 65 -17.31 5.85 -0.74
CA VAL A 65 -18.27 5.29 0.22
C VAL A 65 -18.78 6.36 1.19
N LEU A 66 -17.88 7.23 1.68
CA LEU A 66 -18.28 8.34 2.56
C LEU A 66 -19.24 9.30 1.85
N LYS A 67 -18.96 9.68 0.61
CA LYS A 67 -19.84 10.56 -0.18
C LYS A 67 -21.22 9.95 -0.33
N GLU A 68 -21.32 8.69 -0.69
CA GLU A 68 -22.59 7.98 -0.84
C GLU A 68 -23.39 7.95 0.46
N GLN A 69 -22.74 7.69 1.59
CA GLN A 69 -23.42 7.56 2.88
C GLN A 69 -23.81 8.92 3.51
N CYS A 70 -22.98 9.96 3.34
CA CYS A 70 -23.12 11.20 4.07
C CYS A 70 -23.82 12.33 3.29
N SER A 71 -23.81 12.31 1.94
CA SER A 71 -24.29 13.44 1.14
C SER A 71 -25.77 13.76 1.38
N ALA A 72 -26.64 12.75 1.42
CA ALA A 72 -28.07 12.97 1.61
C ALA A 72 -28.38 13.63 2.96
N GLU A 73 -27.75 13.18 4.03
CA GLU A 73 -27.93 13.76 5.36
C GLU A 73 -27.36 15.17 5.44
N LEU A 74 -26.20 15.41 4.86
CA LEU A 74 -25.58 16.74 4.82
C LEU A 74 -26.45 17.75 4.03
N LEU A 75 -27.00 17.35 2.89
CA LEU A 75 -27.98 18.20 2.15
C LEU A 75 -29.20 18.54 3.00
N ARG A 76 -29.73 17.54 3.71
CA ARG A 76 -30.91 17.71 4.57
C ARG A 76 -30.65 18.69 5.72
N ILE A 77 -29.53 18.54 6.45
CA ILE A 77 -29.25 19.35 7.65
C ILE A 77 -28.74 20.75 7.33
N THR A 78 -28.00 20.91 6.20
CA THR A 78 -27.50 22.21 5.77
C THR A 78 -28.51 23.02 5.00
N GLY A 79 -29.43 22.36 4.30
CA GLY A 79 -30.37 22.98 3.35
C GLY A 79 -29.66 23.43 2.05
N ALA A 80 -28.48 22.92 1.76
CA ALA A 80 -27.77 23.18 0.51
C ALA A 80 -28.42 22.42 -0.66
N LYS A 81 -28.23 22.93 -1.88
CA LYS A 81 -28.69 22.27 -3.10
C LYS A 81 -27.72 21.23 -3.61
N ALA A 82 -26.41 21.41 -3.31
CA ALA A 82 -25.34 20.52 -3.71
C ALA A 82 -24.22 20.47 -2.66
N ILE A 83 -23.41 19.42 -2.73
CA ILE A 83 -22.15 19.31 -1.99
C ILE A 83 -21.04 19.10 -3.00
N ASP A 84 -20.04 19.94 -2.89
CA ASP A 84 -18.78 19.78 -3.62
C ASP A 84 -17.73 19.16 -2.67
N TRP A 85 -17.33 17.93 -2.98
CA TRP A 85 -16.42 17.15 -2.20
C TRP A 85 -15.01 17.18 -2.77
N LYS A 86 -14.03 17.44 -1.92
CA LYS A 86 -12.61 17.38 -2.29
C LYS A 86 -11.84 16.54 -1.28
N LEU A 87 -11.06 15.59 -1.79
CA LEU A 87 -10.11 14.82 -1.00
C LEU A 87 -8.69 15.23 -1.37
N THR A 88 -7.87 15.45 -0.35
CA THR A 88 -6.43 15.64 -0.49
C THR A 88 -5.69 14.68 0.42
N HIS A 89 -4.48 14.29 0.04
CA HIS A 89 -3.63 13.43 0.83
C HIS A 89 -2.37 14.17 1.28
N SER A 90 -2.09 14.13 2.59
CA SER A 90 -0.83 14.58 3.18
C SER A 90 -0.19 13.37 3.86
N ILE A 91 0.45 12.53 3.05
CA ILE A 91 0.95 11.23 3.51
C ILE A 91 1.97 11.44 4.62
N ALA A 92 1.66 10.88 5.80
CA ALA A 92 2.52 10.96 6.96
C ALA A 92 3.81 10.14 6.76
N THR A 93 4.94 10.71 7.16
CA THR A 93 6.18 9.95 7.30
C THR A 93 6.18 9.31 8.69
N LEU A 94 6.39 8.02 8.74
CA LEU A 94 6.36 7.25 9.99
C LEU A 94 7.77 6.92 10.46
N LYS A 95 7.94 6.81 11.76
CA LYS A 95 9.20 6.35 12.36
C LYS A 95 9.55 4.95 11.87
N ARG A 96 10.83 4.76 11.64
CA ARG A 96 11.43 3.51 11.22
C ARG A 96 12.00 2.78 12.42
N VAL A 97 12.17 1.49 12.28
CA VAL A 97 12.80 0.66 13.30
C VAL A 97 14.18 1.20 13.65
N LYS A 98 14.49 1.25 14.95
CA LYS A 98 15.83 1.67 15.48
C LYS A 98 16.31 3.04 15.02
N ASN A 99 15.39 3.95 14.63
CA ASN A 99 15.73 5.27 14.09
C ASN A 99 16.75 5.21 12.94
N GLN A 100 16.68 4.18 12.10
CA GLN A 100 17.54 4.05 10.94
C GLN A 100 17.40 5.27 10.01
N PRO A 101 18.49 5.71 9.35
CA PRO A 101 18.41 6.77 8.37
C PRO A 101 17.45 6.37 7.25
N GLY A 102 16.68 7.34 6.77
CA GLY A 102 15.75 7.11 5.67
C GLY A 102 16.46 6.86 4.34
N VAL A 103 15.68 6.40 3.38
CA VAL A 103 16.09 6.40 1.97
C VAL A 103 15.69 7.74 1.37
N ASN A 104 16.63 8.37 0.66
CA ASN A 104 16.36 9.66 0.03
C ASN A 104 15.21 9.53 -0.98
N GLY A 105 14.28 10.48 -0.94
CA GLY A 105 13.10 10.47 -1.82
C GLY A 105 12.04 9.42 -1.45
N VAL A 106 12.07 8.80 -0.24
CA VAL A 106 11.09 7.79 0.20
C VAL A 106 10.57 8.10 1.61
N LYS A 107 9.25 8.30 1.76
CA LYS A 107 8.62 8.51 3.07
C LYS A 107 8.50 7.19 3.86
N ASN A 108 7.90 6.17 3.26
CA ASN A 108 7.57 4.91 3.94
C ASN A 108 7.95 3.71 3.07
N ILE A 109 8.44 2.63 3.68
CA ILE A 109 8.79 1.38 3.00
C ILE A 109 7.90 0.26 3.52
N ILE A 110 7.19 -0.41 2.60
CA ILE A 110 6.31 -1.55 2.89
C ILE A 110 7.00 -2.81 2.37
N ALA A 111 7.46 -3.68 3.28
CA ALA A 111 8.04 -4.96 2.89
C ALA A 111 6.94 -6.00 2.62
N ILE A 112 6.99 -6.65 1.45
CA ILE A 112 6.13 -7.78 1.11
C ILE A 112 6.97 -9.04 1.21
N SER A 113 6.62 -9.91 2.12
CA SER A 113 7.37 -11.11 2.44
C SER A 113 6.49 -12.35 2.39
N SER A 114 7.10 -13.51 2.25
CA SER A 114 6.44 -14.80 2.35
C SER A 114 7.36 -15.84 2.98
N GLY A 115 6.79 -16.76 3.73
CA GLY A 115 7.56 -17.84 4.36
C GLY A 115 8.11 -18.87 3.37
N LYS A 116 7.57 -18.95 2.15
CA LYS A 116 8.02 -19.84 1.07
C LYS A 116 7.75 -19.23 -0.30
N GLY A 117 8.40 -19.77 -1.34
CA GLY A 117 8.12 -19.44 -2.74
C GLY A 117 6.78 -19.96 -3.25
N GLY A 118 6.26 -19.40 -4.33
CA GLY A 118 5.07 -19.88 -5.02
C GLY A 118 3.73 -19.47 -4.39
N VAL A 119 3.70 -18.63 -3.36
CA VAL A 119 2.45 -18.13 -2.74
C VAL A 119 1.87 -16.88 -3.42
N GLY A 120 2.52 -16.38 -4.46
CA GLY A 120 2.11 -15.15 -5.18
C GLY A 120 2.54 -13.85 -4.50
N LYS A 121 3.67 -13.85 -3.78
CA LYS A 121 4.26 -12.69 -3.12
C LYS A 121 4.47 -11.52 -4.09
N SER A 122 5.21 -11.74 -5.18
CA SER A 122 5.56 -10.70 -6.16
C SER A 122 4.32 -10.21 -6.94
N SER A 123 3.40 -11.11 -7.28
CA SER A 123 2.10 -10.75 -7.88
C SER A 123 1.29 -9.82 -6.95
N THR A 124 1.30 -10.12 -5.65
CA THR A 124 0.67 -9.27 -4.64
C THR A 124 1.40 -7.94 -4.52
N ALA A 125 2.74 -7.92 -4.51
CA ALA A 125 3.55 -6.71 -4.40
C ALA A 125 3.29 -5.74 -5.57
N VAL A 126 3.28 -6.24 -6.82
CA VAL A 126 3.03 -5.43 -8.02
C VAL A 126 1.64 -4.83 -8.01
N ASN A 127 0.60 -5.65 -7.83
CA ASN A 127 -0.77 -5.15 -7.84
C ASN A 127 -1.07 -4.25 -6.63
N LEU A 128 -0.48 -4.48 -5.47
CA LEU A 128 -0.57 -3.59 -4.31
C LEU A 128 0.07 -2.23 -4.61
N ALA A 129 1.27 -2.20 -5.21
CA ALA A 129 1.94 -0.96 -5.58
C ALA A 129 1.10 -0.14 -6.57
N LEU A 130 0.55 -0.80 -7.60
CA LEU A 130 -0.35 -0.18 -8.58
C LEU A 130 -1.66 0.30 -7.96
N ALA A 131 -2.23 -0.47 -7.03
CA ALA A 131 -3.43 -0.07 -6.31
C ALA A 131 -3.20 1.15 -5.41
N LEU A 132 -2.06 1.24 -4.71
CA LEU A 132 -1.66 2.43 -3.96
C LEU A 132 -1.53 3.66 -4.87
N ALA A 133 -0.96 3.48 -6.08
CA ALA A 133 -0.88 4.56 -7.07
C ALA A 133 -2.27 4.96 -7.58
N ALA A 134 -3.16 4.00 -7.83
CA ALA A 134 -4.55 4.25 -8.24
C ALA A 134 -5.36 4.97 -7.13
N GLU A 135 -5.01 4.76 -5.86
CA GLU A 135 -5.57 5.50 -4.73
C GLU A 135 -4.98 6.92 -4.58
N GLY A 136 -3.98 7.31 -5.37
CA GLY A 136 -3.44 8.67 -5.43
C GLY A 136 -2.09 8.87 -4.75
N ALA A 137 -1.37 7.80 -4.38
CA ALA A 137 -0.01 7.90 -3.86
C ALA A 137 1.04 7.97 -4.97
N LYS A 138 2.19 8.53 -4.64
CA LYS A 138 3.44 8.38 -5.41
C LYS A 138 4.14 7.11 -4.94
N VAL A 139 4.25 6.12 -5.82
CA VAL A 139 4.67 4.76 -5.43
C VAL A 139 5.86 4.30 -6.26
N GLY A 140 6.77 3.62 -5.59
CA GLY A 140 7.81 2.84 -6.24
C GLY A 140 7.76 1.37 -5.82
N ILE A 141 8.46 0.53 -6.57
CA ILE A 141 8.67 -0.88 -6.24
C ILE A 141 10.13 -1.26 -6.45
N LEU A 142 10.72 -1.89 -5.44
CA LEU A 142 12.06 -2.48 -5.52
C LEU A 142 11.93 -4.00 -5.45
N ASP A 143 12.37 -4.65 -6.51
CA ASP A 143 12.52 -6.11 -6.56
C ASP A 143 13.79 -6.52 -5.83
N ALA A 144 13.62 -7.09 -4.66
CA ALA A 144 14.71 -7.57 -3.82
C ALA A 144 14.93 -9.10 -3.94
N ASP A 145 14.18 -9.79 -4.80
CA ASP A 145 14.37 -11.20 -5.06
C ASP A 145 15.49 -11.44 -6.11
N ILE A 146 16.72 -11.34 -5.67
CA ILE A 146 17.90 -11.47 -6.54
C ILE A 146 17.98 -12.83 -7.25
N TYR A 147 17.42 -13.88 -6.63
CA TYR A 147 17.51 -15.24 -7.18
C TYR A 147 16.47 -15.52 -8.25
N GLY A 148 15.38 -14.79 -8.25
CA GLY A 148 14.29 -14.96 -9.21
C GLY A 148 13.56 -13.64 -9.44
N PRO A 149 14.26 -12.61 -9.96
CA PRO A 149 13.63 -11.32 -10.18
C PRO A 149 12.49 -11.45 -11.19
N SER A 150 11.30 -11.01 -10.80
CA SER A 150 10.08 -11.19 -11.59
C SER A 150 9.36 -9.89 -11.92
N ILE A 151 9.68 -8.80 -11.24
CA ILE A 151 9.02 -7.50 -11.44
C ILE A 151 9.18 -6.98 -12.87
N PRO A 152 10.36 -7.06 -13.53
CA PRO A 152 10.48 -6.65 -14.93
C PRO A 152 9.49 -7.33 -15.87
N THR A 153 9.36 -8.65 -15.75
CA THR A 153 8.42 -9.45 -16.56
C THR A 153 6.97 -9.09 -16.26
N MET A 154 6.60 -9.03 -14.97
CA MET A 154 5.22 -8.68 -14.57
C MET A 154 4.80 -7.28 -15.02
N LEU A 155 5.75 -6.38 -15.24
CA LEU A 155 5.50 -5.03 -15.74
C LEU A 155 5.70 -4.88 -17.25
N GLY A 156 6.12 -5.94 -17.96
CA GLY A 156 6.45 -5.86 -19.39
C GLY A 156 7.58 -4.86 -19.67
N ALA A 157 8.64 -4.94 -18.88
CA ALA A 157 9.77 -4.02 -18.90
C ALA A 157 11.14 -4.73 -18.89
N GLU A 158 11.19 -6.00 -19.34
CA GLU A 158 12.41 -6.83 -19.33
C GLU A 158 13.56 -6.20 -20.13
N ASP A 159 13.24 -5.54 -21.23
CA ASP A 159 14.23 -4.89 -22.10
C ASP A 159 14.68 -3.51 -21.60
N SER A 160 14.07 -3.03 -20.52
CA SER A 160 14.43 -1.73 -19.95
C SER A 160 15.75 -1.80 -19.21
N ARG A 161 16.54 -0.73 -19.26
CA ARG A 161 17.81 -0.61 -18.55
C ARG A 161 17.87 0.72 -17.82
N PRO A 162 18.21 0.75 -16.52
CA PRO A 162 18.43 1.99 -15.80
C PRO A 162 19.58 2.78 -16.42
N THR A 163 19.42 4.10 -16.49
CA THR A 163 20.52 5.00 -16.87
C THR A 163 21.13 5.62 -15.63
N SER A 164 22.40 6.03 -15.72
CA SER A 164 23.07 6.76 -14.66
C SER A 164 23.31 8.21 -15.12
N PRO A 165 22.65 9.20 -14.49
CA PRO A 165 22.83 10.59 -14.89
C PRO A 165 24.16 11.19 -14.43
N ASP A 166 24.80 10.63 -13.41
CA ASP A 166 26.01 11.16 -12.76
C ASP A 166 27.14 10.10 -12.60
N GLY A 167 26.96 8.91 -13.13
CA GLY A 167 27.91 7.80 -13.03
C GLY A 167 27.89 7.04 -11.68
N THR A 168 27.07 7.48 -10.73
CA THR A 168 26.97 6.87 -9.39
C THR A 168 25.56 6.40 -9.10
N HIS A 169 24.55 7.24 -9.38
CA HIS A 169 23.16 6.93 -9.11
C HIS A 169 22.45 6.33 -10.32
N MET A 170 21.38 5.62 -10.05
CA MET A 170 20.52 4.99 -11.05
C MET A 170 19.18 5.73 -11.17
N ALA A 171 18.80 6.09 -12.38
CA ALA A 171 17.44 6.54 -12.65
C ALA A 171 16.50 5.32 -12.60
N PRO A 172 15.38 5.37 -11.85
CA PRO A 172 14.44 4.26 -11.83
C PRO A 172 13.76 4.10 -13.19
N ILE A 173 13.34 2.89 -13.53
CA ILE A 173 12.46 2.65 -14.68
C ILE A 173 11.05 3.09 -14.29
N ILE A 174 10.44 3.95 -15.09
CA ILE A 174 9.05 4.38 -14.87
C ILE A 174 8.12 3.51 -15.72
N LYS A 175 7.26 2.75 -15.06
CA LYS A 175 6.28 1.90 -15.73
C LYS A 175 4.93 1.98 -15.01
N TYR A 176 3.85 2.20 -15.77
CA TYR A 176 2.49 2.38 -15.24
C TYR A 176 2.40 3.38 -14.07
N GLY A 177 3.22 4.44 -14.09
CA GLY A 177 3.28 5.43 -13.02
C GLY A 177 4.08 5.02 -11.78
N LEU A 178 4.63 3.80 -11.73
CA LEU A 178 5.54 3.35 -10.68
C LEU A 178 6.99 3.68 -11.02
N ALA A 179 7.77 4.11 -10.03
CA ALA A 179 9.23 4.12 -10.10
C ALA A 179 9.76 2.75 -9.69
N THR A 180 10.43 2.03 -10.60
CA THR A 180 10.82 0.64 -10.37
C THR A 180 12.33 0.44 -10.48
N ASN A 181 12.88 -0.43 -9.64
CA ASN A 181 14.20 -0.98 -9.83
C ASN A 181 14.23 -2.48 -9.49
N SER A 182 15.08 -3.23 -10.17
CA SER A 182 15.23 -4.67 -10.03
C SER A 182 16.62 -5.08 -10.50
N ILE A 183 17.19 -6.10 -9.86
CA ILE A 183 18.40 -6.73 -10.37
C ILE A 183 18.18 -7.29 -11.79
N GLY A 184 16.94 -7.67 -12.12
CA GLY A 184 16.57 -8.15 -13.46
C GLY A 184 16.75 -7.12 -14.57
N TYR A 185 16.80 -5.82 -14.25
CA TYR A 185 17.16 -4.79 -15.22
C TYR A 185 18.68 -4.68 -15.48
N LEU A 186 19.51 -5.20 -14.56
CA LEU A 186 20.96 -5.03 -14.59
C LEU A 186 21.69 -6.27 -15.08
N VAL A 187 21.09 -7.44 -15.00
CA VAL A 187 21.68 -8.73 -15.37
C VAL A 187 21.04 -9.21 -16.67
N THR A 188 21.86 -9.63 -17.63
CA THR A 188 21.41 -10.32 -18.84
C THR A 188 21.57 -11.84 -18.67
N ASP A 189 20.77 -12.62 -19.40
CA ASP A 189 20.80 -14.10 -19.35
C ASP A 189 22.19 -14.69 -19.60
N ASP A 190 23.02 -13.99 -20.39
CA ASP A 190 24.39 -14.39 -20.70
C ASP A 190 25.38 -14.18 -19.54
N ASN A 191 25.00 -13.41 -18.51
CA ASN A 191 25.83 -13.07 -17.35
C ASN A 191 25.22 -13.60 -16.05
N ALA A 192 24.88 -14.88 -15.99
CA ALA A 192 24.39 -15.51 -14.77
C ALA A 192 25.45 -15.43 -13.65
N MET A 193 25.38 -14.38 -12.83
CA MET A 193 26.23 -14.25 -11.65
C MET A 193 25.72 -15.19 -10.56
N VAL A 194 26.65 -15.98 -10.01
CA VAL A 194 26.34 -16.77 -8.80
C VAL A 194 26.36 -15.84 -7.59
N TRP A 195 25.19 -15.37 -7.20
CA TRP A 195 25.02 -14.50 -6.04
C TRP A 195 25.24 -15.29 -4.73
N ARG A 196 26.21 -14.86 -3.92
CA ARG A 196 26.35 -15.34 -2.53
C ARG A 196 25.63 -14.37 -1.59
N GLY A 197 25.05 -14.86 -0.49
CA GLY A 197 24.21 -14.10 0.43
C GLY A 197 24.73 -12.69 0.78
N PRO A 198 25.97 -12.51 1.25
CA PRO A 198 26.50 -11.19 1.57
C PRO A 198 26.62 -10.24 0.37
N MET A 199 26.92 -10.77 -0.82
CA MET A 199 26.98 -9.98 -2.06
C MET A 199 25.58 -9.54 -2.49
N ALA A 200 24.60 -10.43 -2.40
CA ALA A 200 23.20 -10.14 -2.70
C ALA A 200 22.66 -9.02 -1.80
N SER A 201 22.87 -9.12 -0.50
CA SER A 201 22.42 -8.08 0.45
C SER A 201 23.09 -6.73 0.19
N LYS A 202 24.39 -6.72 -0.15
CA LYS A 202 25.11 -5.47 -0.47
C LYS A 202 24.57 -4.83 -1.75
N ALA A 203 24.35 -5.62 -2.81
CA ALA A 203 23.81 -5.12 -4.08
C ALA A 203 22.39 -4.53 -3.88
N LEU A 204 21.54 -5.19 -3.09
CA LEU A 204 20.20 -4.67 -2.79
C LEU A 204 20.23 -3.36 -2.00
N MET A 205 21.12 -3.26 -1.01
CA MET A 205 21.30 -2.00 -0.26
C MET A 205 21.80 -0.89 -1.18
N GLN A 206 22.71 -1.20 -2.10
CA GLN A 206 23.19 -0.25 -3.10
C GLN A 206 22.04 0.20 -4.03
N MET A 207 21.26 -0.74 -4.58
CA MET A 207 20.10 -0.42 -5.40
C MET A 207 19.09 0.44 -4.65
N LEU A 208 18.82 0.15 -3.38
CA LEU A 208 17.90 0.93 -2.56
C LEU A 208 18.39 2.37 -2.36
N GLN A 209 19.67 2.56 -2.08
CA GLN A 209 20.24 3.86 -1.71
C GLN A 209 20.69 4.71 -2.90
N GLU A 210 21.16 4.08 -3.99
CA GLU A 210 21.67 4.75 -5.18
C GLU A 210 20.61 4.97 -6.26
N THR A 211 19.37 4.46 -6.10
CA THR A 211 18.26 4.81 -6.98
C THR A 211 17.74 6.21 -6.65
N LEU A 212 17.60 7.04 -7.65
CA LEU A 212 17.02 8.39 -7.55
C LEU A 212 15.49 8.30 -7.46
N TRP A 213 14.99 7.94 -6.27
CA TRP A 213 13.55 7.83 -6.03
C TRP A 213 12.87 9.22 -6.11
N PRO A 214 11.76 9.37 -6.89
CA PRO A 214 11.13 10.68 -7.13
C PRO A 214 10.10 11.05 -6.04
N ASP A 215 10.54 11.37 -4.82
CA ASP A 215 9.69 11.79 -3.70
C ASP A 215 8.47 10.88 -3.48
N LEU A 216 8.73 9.62 -3.25
CA LEU A 216 7.71 8.59 -3.07
C LEU A 216 7.02 8.70 -1.71
N ASP A 217 5.71 8.50 -1.71
CA ASP A 217 4.92 8.29 -0.50
C ASP A 217 5.16 6.88 0.08
N TYR A 218 5.21 5.89 -0.82
CA TYR A 218 5.45 4.49 -0.47
C TYR A 218 6.41 3.83 -1.45
N LEU A 219 7.38 3.11 -0.91
CA LEU A 219 8.20 2.15 -1.66
C LEU A 219 7.79 0.74 -1.24
N VAL A 220 7.27 -0.04 -2.17
CA VAL A 220 6.97 -1.45 -1.96
C VAL A 220 8.25 -2.25 -2.21
N LEU A 221 8.66 -3.04 -1.23
CA LEU A 221 9.85 -3.90 -1.29
C LEU A 221 9.40 -5.34 -1.45
N ASP A 222 9.62 -5.92 -2.62
CA ASP A 222 9.37 -7.34 -2.88
C ASP A 222 10.54 -8.18 -2.36
N MET A 223 10.41 -8.73 -1.15
CA MET A 223 11.45 -9.47 -0.44
C MET A 223 11.71 -10.84 -1.10
N PRO A 224 12.92 -11.39 -0.99
CA PRO A 224 13.14 -12.81 -1.33
C PRO A 224 12.20 -13.73 -0.54
N PRO A 225 11.80 -14.88 -1.07
CA PRO A 225 10.96 -15.84 -0.32
C PRO A 225 11.73 -16.54 0.80
N GLY A 226 11.02 -16.98 1.84
CA GLY A 226 11.59 -17.71 2.96
C GLY A 226 11.87 -16.85 4.19
N THR A 227 12.62 -17.40 5.14
CA THR A 227 12.97 -16.79 6.43
C THR A 227 14.43 -17.04 6.81
N GLY A 228 15.30 -17.16 5.82
CA GLY A 228 16.73 -17.43 6.00
C GLY A 228 17.55 -16.17 6.28
N ASP A 229 18.86 -16.32 6.28
CA ASP A 229 19.81 -15.26 6.67
C ASP A 229 19.72 -14.01 5.78
N ILE A 230 19.40 -14.16 4.49
CA ILE A 230 19.27 -13.02 3.57
C ILE A 230 18.07 -12.16 3.94
N GLN A 231 16.90 -12.78 4.15
CA GLN A 231 15.69 -12.08 4.55
C GLN A 231 15.88 -11.38 5.89
N LEU A 232 16.50 -12.06 6.86
CA LEU A 232 16.79 -11.48 8.16
C LEU A 232 17.75 -10.28 8.02
N THR A 233 18.82 -10.43 7.24
CA THR A 233 19.79 -9.35 6.99
C THR A 233 19.14 -8.14 6.33
N LEU A 234 18.28 -8.36 5.32
CA LEU A 234 17.54 -7.29 4.66
C LEU A 234 16.58 -6.59 5.62
N ALA A 235 15.79 -7.36 6.38
CA ALA A 235 14.86 -6.82 7.36
C ALA A 235 15.56 -6.03 8.49
N GLN A 236 16.83 -6.36 8.81
CA GLN A 236 17.63 -5.63 9.78
C GLN A 236 18.24 -4.33 9.24
N ASN A 237 18.58 -4.29 7.96
CA ASN A 237 19.38 -3.19 7.37
C ASN A 237 18.50 -2.19 6.58
N ILE A 238 17.38 -2.62 6.03
CA ILE A 238 16.45 -1.73 5.30
C ILE A 238 15.55 -1.02 6.32
N PRO A 239 15.37 0.31 6.20
CA PRO A 239 14.51 1.08 7.10
C PRO A 239 13.03 0.85 6.80
N VAL A 240 12.56 -0.39 6.98
CA VAL A 240 11.18 -0.81 6.74
C VAL A 240 10.24 -0.13 7.73
N THR A 241 9.14 0.43 7.23
CA THR A 241 8.09 1.04 8.06
C THR A 241 7.09 0.00 8.57
N GLY A 242 6.81 -1.02 7.75
CA GLY A 242 5.95 -2.14 8.12
C GLY A 242 6.02 -3.28 7.11
N ALA A 243 5.69 -4.48 7.55
CA ALA A 243 5.74 -5.69 6.74
C ALA A 243 4.35 -6.31 6.55
N VAL A 244 4.10 -6.82 5.35
CA VAL A 244 2.94 -7.63 4.99
C VAL A 244 3.41 -9.05 4.70
N VAL A 245 2.79 -10.05 5.30
CA VAL A 245 3.13 -11.45 5.11
C VAL A 245 2.10 -12.10 4.19
N VAL A 246 2.54 -12.56 3.01
CA VAL A 246 1.70 -13.23 2.02
C VAL A 246 1.77 -14.75 2.23
N THR A 247 0.62 -15.40 2.26
CA THR A 247 0.48 -16.85 2.39
C THR A 247 -0.68 -17.37 1.54
N THR A 248 -0.85 -18.67 1.50
CA THR A 248 -2.05 -19.37 0.97
C THR A 248 -2.76 -20.08 2.11
N PRO A 249 -4.02 -20.52 1.95
CA PRO A 249 -4.77 -21.17 3.03
C PRO A 249 -4.21 -22.53 3.51
N GLN A 250 -3.30 -23.13 2.76
CA GLN A 250 -2.72 -24.45 3.06
C GLN A 250 -1.91 -24.44 4.35
N ASP A 251 -2.07 -25.45 5.20
CA ASP A 251 -1.39 -25.56 6.50
C ASP A 251 0.14 -25.40 6.42
N ILE A 252 0.77 -26.00 5.41
CA ILE A 252 2.22 -25.91 5.21
C ILE A 252 2.63 -24.45 4.94
N ALA A 253 1.86 -23.71 4.15
CA ALA A 253 2.14 -22.29 3.86
C ALA A 253 1.95 -21.44 5.13
N LEU A 254 0.94 -21.73 5.94
CA LEU A 254 0.68 -21.05 7.22
C LEU A 254 1.82 -21.27 8.24
N ILE A 255 2.39 -22.49 8.28
CA ILE A 255 3.56 -22.79 9.13
C ILE A 255 4.75 -21.88 8.74
N ASP A 256 4.98 -21.69 7.44
CA ASP A 256 6.08 -20.84 6.97
C ASP A 256 5.75 -19.36 7.13
N ALA A 257 4.51 -18.93 6.92
CA ALA A 257 4.05 -17.56 7.22
C ALA A 257 4.27 -17.19 8.70
N LYS A 258 4.01 -18.12 9.62
CA LYS A 258 4.34 -17.97 11.04
C LYS A 258 5.82 -17.63 11.26
N LYS A 259 6.73 -18.33 10.58
CA LYS A 259 8.18 -18.06 10.67
C LYS A 259 8.50 -16.64 10.19
N GLY A 260 7.83 -16.19 9.11
CA GLY A 260 7.97 -14.82 8.60
C GLY A 260 7.55 -13.76 9.62
N ILE A 261 6.42 -13.95 10.28
CA ILE A 261 5.94 -13.05 11.36
C ILE A 261 6.99 -12.99 12.48
N VAL A 262 7.41 -14.15 13.01
CA VAL A 262 8.41 -14.22 14.09
C VAL A 262 9.75 -13.60 13.68
N MET A 263 10.16 -13.71 12.41
CA MET A 263 11.36 -13.07 11.90
C MET A 263 11.26 -11.55 12.02
N PHE A 264 10.15 -10.95 11.56
CA PHE A 264 9.95 -9.51 11.66
C PHE A 264 9.85 -9.02 13.11
N GLU A 265 9.19 -9.77 14.00
CA GLU A 265 9.15 -9.48 15.43
C GLU A 265 10.54 -9.41 16.04
N LYS A 266 11.44 -10.36 15.71
CA LYS A 266 12.83 -10.39 16.21
C LYS A 266 13.66 -9.18 15.79
N VAL A 267 13.37 -8.59 14.63
CA VAL A 267 14.05 -7.40 14.13
C VAL A 267 13.28 -6.11 14.42
N GLU A 268 12.18 -6.22 15.16
CA GLU A 268 11.32 -5.11 15.60
C GLU A 268 10.59 -4.40 14.46
N VAL A 269 10.45 -5.02 13.28
CA VAL A 269 9.66 -4.49 12.17
C VAL A 269 8.18 -4.78 12.43
N PRO A 270 7.30 -3.76 12.44
CA PRO A 270 5.87 -3.97 12.64
C PRO A 270 5.28 -4.86 11.55
N VAL A 271 4.60 -5.94 11.94
CA VAL A 271 3.81 -6.76 11.01
C VAL A 271 2.43 -6.13 10.88
N LEU A 272 2.15 -5.53 9.72
CA LEU A 272 0.88 -4.87 9.43
C LEU A 272 -0.26 -5.87 9.36
N GLY A 273 0.02 -7.05 8.84
CA GLY A 273 -0.93 -8.14 8.75
C GLY A 273 -0.56 -9.20 7.73
N ILE A 274 -1.52 -10.08 7.50
CA ILE A 274 -1.43 -11.22 6.59
C ILE A 274 -2.32 -10.96 5.38
N VAL A 275 -1.82 -11.30 4.19
CA VAL A 275 -2.61 -11.43 2.96
C VAL A 275 -2.72 -12.91 2.63
N GLU A 276 -3.94 -13.43 2.58
CA GLU A 276 -4.23 -14.78 2.15
C GLU A 276 -4.48 -14.77 0.65
N ASN A 277 -3.48 -15.15 -0.13
CA ASN A 277 -3.61 -15.29 -1.57
C ASN A 277 -4.16 -16.68 -1.94
N MET A 278 -4.80 -16.78 -3.09
CA MET A 278 -5.45 -18.01 -3.56
C MET A 278 -6.50 -18.54 -2.55
N SER A 279 -7.16 -17.62 -1.85
CA SER A 279 -8.12 -17.97 -0.79
C SER A 279 -9.38 -18.65 -1.34
N MET A 280 -9.75 -18.30 -2.55
CA MET A 280 -10.94 -18.77 -3.24
C MET A 280 -10.65 -18.90 -4.73
N HIS A 281 -10.84 -20.06 -5.29
CA HIS A 281 -10.85 -20.25 -6.75
C HIS A 281 -12.17 -19.73 -7.32
N ILE A 282 -12.08 -18.88 -8.35
CA ILE A 282 -13.24 -18.41 -9.10
C ILE A 282 -13.18 -19.06 -10.49
N CYS A 283 -14.18 -19.89 -10.80
CA CYS A 283 -14.25 -20.58 -12.08
C CYS A 283 -14.50 -19.59 -13.21
N SER A 284 -13.60 -19.52 -14.19
CA SER A 284 -13.73 -18.62 -15.34
C SER A 284 -14.90 -18.93 -16.28
N ASN A 285 -15.50 -20.14 -16.18
CA ASN A 285 -16.61 -20.55 -17.02
C ASN A 285 -17.99 -20.25 -16.40
N CYS A 286 -18.16 -20.45 -15.08
CA CYS A 286 -19.46 -20.31 -14.43
C CYS A 286 -19.48 -19.39 -13.21
N GLY A 287 -18.34 -18.79 -12.84
CA GLY A 287 -18.23 -17.92 -11.69
C GLY A 287 -18.36 -18.61 -10.33
N HIS A 288 -18.38 -19.96 -10.29
CA HIS A 288 -18.45 -20.70 -9.04
C HIS A 288 -17.24 -20.42 -8.17
N HIS A 289 -17.48 -20.18 -6.88
CA HIS A 289 -16.45 -19.91 -5.88
C HIS A 289 -16.18 -21.16 -5.06
N GLU A 290 -14.95 -21.63 -5.07
CA GLU A 290 -14.55 -22.86 -4.35
C GLU A 290 -13.24 -22.65 -3.58
N PRO A 291 -13.23 -22.88 -2.25
CA PRO A 291 -12.02 -22.76 -1.43
C PRO A 291 -11.15 -24.02 -1.53
N ILE A 292 -10.55 -24.26 -2.70
CA ILE A 292 -9.79 -25.49 -3.02
C ILE A 292 -8.58 -25.73 -2.10
N PHE A 293 -8.09 -24.73 -1.42
CA PHE A 293 -6.96 -24.81 -0.49
C PHE A 293 -7.38 -24.72 0.99
N GLY A 294 -8.68 -24.73 1.29
CA GLY A 294 -9.22 -24.60 2.64
C GLY A 294 -9.60 -23.17 3.01
N THR A 295 -10.07 -22.97 4.23
CA THR A 295 -10.59 -21.68 4.72
C THR A 295 -10.14 -21.38 6.15
N GLY A 296 -10.02 -20.08 6.49
CA GLY A 296 -9.88 -19.59 7.85
C GLY A 296 -8.51 -19.79 8.49
N GLY A 297 -7.53 -20.35 7.77
CA GLY A 297 -6.19 -20.58 8.31
C GLY A 297 -5.44 -19.28 8.60
N ALA A 298 -5.43 -18.36 7.65
CA ALA A 298 -4.77 -17.05 7.83
C ALA A 298 -5.45 -16.18 8.88
N GLN A 299 -6.79 -16.27 9.01
CA GLN A 299 -7.53 -15.57 10.07
C GLN A 299 -7.09 -16.05 11.46
N LYS A 300 -7.04 -17.39 11.68
CA LYS A 300 -6.57 -17.96 12.94
C LYS A 300 -5.13 -17.60 13.26
N LEU A 301 -4.28 -17.54 12.22
CA LEU A 301 -2.89 -17.14 12.36
C LEU A 301 -2.79 -15.65 12.76
N ALA A 302 -3.56 -14.78 12.14
CA ALA A 302 -3.63 -13.35 12.45
C ALA A 302 -4.06 -13.13 13.91
N GLU A 303 -5.12 -13.78 14.36
CA GLU A 303 -5.60 -13.72 15.75
C GLU A 303 -4.53 -14.19 16.74
N LYS A 304 -3.86 -15.31 16.46
CA LYS A 304 -2.82 -15.86 17.32
C LYS A 304 -1.61 -14.95 17.50
N TYR A 305 -1.25 -14.18 16.49
CA TYR A 305 -0.11 -13.25 16.50
C TYR A 305 -0.52 -11.79 16.68
N HIS A 306 -1.78 -11.55 17.12
CA HIS A 306 -2.30 -10.21 17.36
C HIS A 306 -2.11 -9.24 16.21
N THR A 307 -2.18 -9.77 14.97
CA THR A 307 -2.13 -9.00 13.73
C THR A 307 -3.47 -9.09 13.00
N GLN A 308 -3.56 -8.59 11.77
CA GLN A 308 -4.80 -8.54 11.01
C GLN A 308 -4.73 -9.41 9.75
N LEU A 309 -5.86 -9.98 9.34
CA LEU A 309 -6.07 -10.45 7.97
C LEU A 309 -6.41 -9.21 7.12
N LEU A 310 -5.42 -8.72 6.36
CA LEU A 310 -5.56 -7.50 5.56
C LEU A 310 -6.42 -7.70 4.32
N GLY A 311 -6.39 -8.89 3.75
CA GLY A 311 -7.18 -9.23 2.58
C GLY A 311 -7.06 -10.69 2.17
N GLN A 312 -8.05 -11.12 1.39
CA GLN A 312 -8.11 -12.43 0.76
C GLN A 312 -8.17 -12.21 -0.75
N LEU A 313 -7.18 -12.73 -1.46
CA LEU A 313 -7.06 -12.57 -2.90
C LEU A 313 -7.51 -13.87 -3.59
N PRO A 314 -8.31 -13.78 -4.65
CA PRO A 314 -8.81 -14.95 -5.35
C PRO A 314 -7.71 -15.61 -6.20
N LEU A 315 -7.90 -16.89 -6.49
CA LEU A 315 -7.21 -17.61 -7.55
C LEU A 315 -8.08 -17.57 -8.80
N HIS A 316 -7.63 -16.82 -9.80
CA HIS A 316 -8.31 -16.72 -11.09
C HIS A 316 -7.31 -16.67 -12.24
N ILE A 317 -7.66 -17.29 -13.36
CA ILE A 317 -6.77 -17.38 -14.54
C ILE A 317 -6.36 -15.99 -15.07
N THR A 318 -7.29 -15.05 -15.05
CA THR A 318 -7.07 -13.67 -15.52
C THR A 318 -5.94 -12.98 -14.77
N LEU A 319 -5.85 -13.16 -13.44
CA LEU A 319 -4.79 -12.55 -12.62
C LEU A 319 -3.40 -13.03 -13.05
N ARG A 320 -3.28 -14.31 -13.40
CA ARG A 320 -2.04 -14.88 -13.91
C ARG A 320 -1.74 -14.36 -15.33
N GLU A 321 -2.72 -14.41 -16.23
CA GLU A 321 -2.54 -14.00 -17.63
C GLU A 321 -2.17 -12.53 -17.76
N ASP A 322 -2.79 -11.65 -16.99
CA ASP A 322 -2.48 -10.23 -16.97
C ASP A 322 -1.00 -9.99 -16.59
N LEU A 323 -0.50 -10.69 -15.57
CA LEU A 323 0.91 -10.59 -15.15
C LEU A 323 1.88 -11.22 -16.16
N ASP A 324 1.53 -12.38 -16.72
CA ASP A 324 2.36 -13.05 -17.74
C ASP A 324 2.44 -12.20 -19.04
N ASN A 325 1.42 -11.40 -19.31
CA ASN A 325 1.39 -10.46 -20.44
C ASN A 325 2.06 -9.10 -20.12
N GLY A 326 2.66 -8.93 -18.94
CA GLY A 326 3.33 -7.69 -18.53
C GLY A 326 2.39 -6.51 -18.31
N THR A 327 1.09 -6.76 -18.13
CA THR A 327 0.08 -5.74 -17.86
C THR A 327 -0.74 -6.16 -16.64
N PRO A 328 -0.27 -5.84 -15.41
CA PRO A 328 -0.91 -6.30 -14.18
C PRO A 328 -2.39 -5.91 -14.10
N THR A 329 -3.18 -6.71 -13.40
CA THR A 329 -4.64 -6.61 -13.37
C THR A 329 -5.17 -5.22 -13.01
N VAL A 330 -4.54 -4.52 -12.07
CA VAL A 330 -4.93 -3.15 -11.69
C VAL A 330 -4.82 -2.17 -12.87
N VAL A 331 -3.90 -2.43 -13.81
CA VAL A 331 -3.74 -1.63 -15.04
C VAL A 331 -4.63 -2.15 -16.17
N ALA A 332 -4.62 -3.47 -16.37
CA ALA A 332 -5.35 -4.10 -17.48
C ALA A 332 -6.88 -3.98 -17.32
N ARG A 333 -7.36 -3.95 -16.07
CA ARG A 333 -8.79 -4.03 -15.73
C ARG A 333 -9.14 -3.07 -14.58
N PRO A 334 -9.03 -1.75 -14.77
CA PRO A 334 -9.16 -0.76 -13.69
C PRO A 334 -10.53 -0.80 -12.99
N ASP A 335 -11.58 -1.21 -13.69
CA ASP A 335 -12.97 -1.24 -13.19
C ASP A 335 -13.43 -2.66 -12.81
N SER A 336 -12.51 -3.62 -12.64
CA SER A 336 -12.88 -4.99 -12.27
C SER A 336 -12.97 -5.18 -10.76
N GLU A 337 -13.73 -6.20 -10.34
CA GLU A 337 -13.79 -6.64 -8.95
C GLU A 337 -12.40 -7.00 -8.39
N PHE A 338 -11.50 -7.53 -9.22
CA PHE A 338 -10.13 -7.85 -8.81
C PHE A 338 -9.35 -6.59 -8.46
N THR A 339 -9.49 -5.53 -9.24
CA THR A 339 -8.89 -4.22 -8.95
C THR A 339 -9.45 -3.62 -7.69
N ASP A 340 -10.76 -3.73 -7.46
CA ASP A 340 -11.39 -3.26 -6.22
C ASP A 340 -10.85 -3.99 -4.99
N ILE A 341 -10.63 -5.31 -5.08
CA ILE A 341 -10.01 -6.11 -4.00
C ILE A 341 -8.60 -5.58 -3.68
N TYR A 342 -7.78 -5.30 -4.70
CA TYR A 342 -6.44 -4.75 -4.49
C TYR A 342 -6.47 -3.30 -3.95
N ARG A 343 -7.40 -2.47 -4.38
CA ARG A 343 -7.58 -1.10 -3.85
C ARG A 343 -8.02 -1.12 -2.37
N GLN A 344 -8.93 -2.01 -2.02
CA GLN A 344 -9.31 -2.22 -0.61
C GLN A 344 -8.13 -2.73 0.22
N LEU A 345 -7.34 -3.67 -0.30
CA LEU A 345 -6.11 -4.14 0.35
C LEU A 345 -5.13 -2.99 0.55
N ALA A 346 -4.90 -2.17 -0.46
CA ALA A 346 -4.02 -1.00 -0.39
C ALA A 346 -4.45 -0.03 0.71
N GLY A 347 -5.73 0.31 0.77
CA GLY A 347 -6.28 1.17 1.82
C GLY A 347 -6.09 0.59 3.22
N ARG A 348 -6.31 -0.73 3.41
CA ARG A 348 -6.12 -1.40 4.70
C ARG A 348 -4.65 -1.44 5.11
N VAL A 349 -3.73 -1.72 4.19
CA VAL A 349 -2.28 -1.77 4.46
C VAL A 349 -1.78 -0.44 4.97
N VAL A 350 -2.06 0.66 4.26
CA VAL A 350 -1.55 1.98 4.64
C VAL A 350 -2.25 2.56 5.86
N ALA A 351 -3.53 2.29 6.04
CA ALA A 351 -4.26 2.66 7.25
C ALA A 351 -3.69 1.92 8.47
N GLN A 352 -3.48 0.61 8.38
CA GLN A 352 -2.89 -0.17 9.46
C GLN A 352 -1.48 0.30 9.79
N MET A 353 -0.68 0.63 8.79
CA MET A 353 0.66 1.19 8.97
C MET A 353 0.60 2.53 9.71
N TYR A 354 -0.31 3.41 9.34
CA TYR A 354 -0.51 4.70 10.02
C TYR A 354 -0.94 4.51 11.49
N TRP A 355 -1.89 3.59 11.75
CA TRP A 355 -2.41 3.37 13.09
C TRP A 355 -1.46 2.64 14.04
N GLN A 356 -0.52 1.86 13.52
CA GLN A 356 0.54 1.21 14.31
C GLN A 356 1.78 2.06 14.46
N GLY A 357 2.02 2.97 13.49
CA GLY A 357 3.22 3.77 13.40
C GLY A 357 3.17 5.02 14.29
N GLU A 358 4.33 5.62 14.47
CA GLU A 358 4.50 6.92 15.11
C GLU A 358 4.88 7.95 14.02
N VAL A 359 4.09 9.01 13.91
CA VAL A 359 4.32 10.06 12.90
C VAL A 359 5.55 10.88 13.25
N ILE A 360 6.46 11.03 12.30
CA ILE A 360 7.56 11.98 12.40
C ILE A 360 6.99 13.38 12.12
N PRO A 361 7.13 14.35 13.06
CA PRO A 361 6.72 15.72 12.80
C PRO A 361 7.48 16.26 11.57
N GLY A 362 6.77 16.95 10.69
CA GLY A 362 7.40 17.63 9.57
C GLY A 362 8.44 18.66 10.06
N GLU A 363 9.54 18.79 9.34
CA GLU A 363 10.53 19.82 9.64
C GLU A 363 9.88 21.21 9.60
N ILE A 364 10.03 21.95 10.69
CA ILE A 364 9.66 23.37 10.70
C ILE A 364 10.72 24.09 9.88
N ALA A 365 10.41 24.40 8.63
CA ALA A 365 11.27 25.25 7.82
C ALA A 365 11.27 26.67 8.42
N PHE A 366 12.30 27.02 9.14
CA PHE A 366 12.55 28.41 9.52
C PHE A 366 12.89 29.17 8.23
N ARG A 367 11.94 29.93 7.69
CA ARG A 367 12.28 30.97 6.75
C ARG A 367 12.88 32.11 7.59
N ALA A 368 14.17 32.34 7.43
CA ALA A 368 14.78 33.63 7.87
C ALA A 368 14.06 34.74 7.11
N VAL A 369 13.43 35.66 7.85
CA VAL A 369 12.78 36.86 7.34
C VAL A 369 13.85 37.89 7.02
#